data_d693ee2047fbcbe05b087097857bd342
#
_entry.id   d693ee2047fbcbe05b087097857bd342
#
_cell.length_a   1.000
_cell.length_b   1.000
_cell.length_c   1.000
_cell.angle_alpha   90.00
_cell.angle_beta   90.00
_cell.angle_gamma   90.00
#
_symmetry.space_group_name_H-M   'P 1'
#
loop_
_entity.id
_entity.type
_entity.pdbx_description
1 polymer ?
#
loop_
_entity_poly.entity_id
_entity_poly.type
_entity_poly.pdbx_seq_one_letter_code
_entity_poly.pdbx_strand_id
1 'polypeptide(L)'
;EGKVSERSSKNDKLNTGEIEVLVDKIIVLNESEVPPFTIEEDSDGGDDLRMKYRYLDIRRSNVKDKLLLRHKLLKTTRDFFNNADFIEVETPVLIKSTPEGARDFIVPSRMNQGQFYALPQSPQTFKQLLMVGGLDKYYQLVKCFRDEDLRSDRQPEFTQIDCEMSFVDRSDVIQTFGNFMSHLFKKILNIDIGEIPIMKYDDAMKMYGSDKPDLRFDMKICDISSVTQGKGFKVFDDAESVLAISVPGCSNYSRKDIDAVSYTHLRAHETKK
;
A
#
# COMPACT_ATOMS: atom_id res chain seq x y z
N GLU A 1 6.64 15.58 -42.46
CA GLU A 1 5.65 16.51 -43.06
C GLU A 1 4.67 15.67 -43.87
N GLY A 2 3.37 16.05 -43.86
CA GLY A 2 2.34 15.32 -44.57
C GLY A 2 0.96 15.93 -44.33
N LYS A 3 -0.07 15.33 -44.91
CA LYS A 3 -1.48 15.74 -44.77
C LYS A 3 -2.21 14.74 -43.88
N VAL A 4 -3.00 15.26 -42.93
CA VAL A 4 -3.94 14.44 -42.15
C VAL A 4 -5.15 14.15 -42.99
N SER A 5 -5.53 12.90 -43.10
CA SER A 5 -6.73 12.42 -43.81
C SER A 5 -7.51 11.43 -42.94
N GLU A 6 -8.78 11.25 -43.22
CA GLU A 6 -9.61 10.21 -42.62
C GLU A 6 -9.15 8.83 -43.10
N ARG A 7 -9.02 7.88 -42.21
CA ARG A 7 -8.63 6.50 -42.58
C ARG A 7 -9.77 5.81 -43.33
N SER A 8 -9.42 5.11 -44.36
CA SER A 8 -10.35 4.26 -45.11
C SER A 8 -10.83 3.05 -44.28
N SER A 9 -9.96 2.57 -43.35
CA SER A 9 -10.29 1.53 -42.37
C SER A 9 -9.98 2.05 -40.95
N LYS A 10 -11.02 2.42 -40.22
CA LYS A 10 -10.91 2.94 -38.85
C LYS A 10 -10.40 1.84 -37.89
N ASN A 11 -9.59 2.23 -36.92
CA ASN A 11 -9.03 1.33 -35.90
C ASN A 11 -9.45 1.80 -34.50
N ASP A 12 -10.51 1.23 -33.96
CA ASP A 12 -11.08 1.59 -32.67
C ASP A 12 -10.15 1.30 -31.48
N LYS A 13 -9.05 0.56 -31.69
CA LYS A 13 -8.04 0.30 -30.67
C LYS A 13 -7.04 1.43 -30.46
N LEU A 14 -7.03 2.43 -31.32
CA LEU A 14 -6.14 3.58 -31.25
C LEU A 14 -6.94 4.86 -30.99
N ASN A 15 -6.47 5.70 -30.08
CA ASN A 15 -7.10 7.00 -29.78
C ASN A 15 -7.17 7.94 -30.99
N THR A 16 -6.30 7.73 -31.98
CA THR A 16 -6.24 8.47 -33.25
C THR A 16 -6.56 7.58 -34.44
N GLY A 17 -7.27 6.48 -34.20
CA GLY A 17 -7.52 5.45 -35.21
C GLY A 17 -8.48 5.83 -36.32
N GLU A 18 -9.14 6.98 -36.23
CA GLU A 18 -10.01 7.55 -37.29
C GLU A 18 -9.23 8.29 -38.36
N ILE A 19 -8.02 8.70 -38.06
CA ILE A 19 -7.18 9.52 -38.93
C ILE A 19 -5.86 8.84 -39.27
N GLU A 20 -5.27 9.22 -40.38
CA GLU A 20 -3.91 8.85 -40.79
C GLU A 20 -3.18 10.04 -41.39
N VAL A 21 -1.86 9.96 -41.44
CA VAL A 21 -1.04 11.00 -42.08
C VAL A 21 -0.48 10.44 -43.39
N LEU A 22 -0.91 11.04 -44.49
CA LEU A 22 -0.31 10.82 -45.81
C LEU A 22 1.02 11.56 -45.84
N VAL A 23 2.12 10.82 -45.84
CA VAL A 23 3.47 11.37 -45.65
C VAL A 23 4.04 11.86 -46.97
N ASP A 24 4.39 13.13 -47.06
CA ASP A 24 5.12 13.73 -48.16
C ASP A 24 6.63 13.67 -47.95
N LYS A 25 7.09 13.84 -46.70
CA LYS A 25 8.51 13.86 -46.36
C LYS A 25 8.75 13.32 -44.96
N ILE A 26 9.76 12.43 -44.79
CA ILE A 26 10.25 11.93 -43.51
C ILE A 26 11.65 12.49 -43.28
N ILE A 27 11.85 13.09 -42.10
CA ILE A 27 13.14 13.57 -41.64
C ILE A 27 13.49 12.77 -40.40
N VAL A 28 14.55 11.99 -40.42
CA VAL A 28 15.09 11.30 -39.24
C VAL A 28 15.85 12.34 -38.42
N LEU A 29 15.33 12.67 -37.25
CA LEU A 29 15.96 13.65 -36.34
C LEU A 29 17.11 13.03 -35.55
N ASN A 30 16.96 11.76 -35.16
CA ASN A 30 17.98 11.00 -34.45
C ASN A 30 17.74 9.50 -34.68
N GLU A 31 18.80 8.76 -34.79
CA GLU A 31 18.74 7.29 -34.85
C GLU A 31 18.74 6.70 -33.45
N SER A 32 18.15 5.52 -33.29
CA SER A 32 18.16 4.77 -32.04
C SER A 32 18.55 3.32 -32.28
N GLU A 33 19.19 2.73 -31.28
CA GLU A 33 19.42 1.29 -31.26
C GLU A 33 18.11 0.52 -31.03
N VAL A 34 18.13 -0.76 -31.40
CA VAL A 34 16.99 -1.65 -31.13
C VAL A 34 16.84 -1.83 -29.62
N PRO A 35 15.64 -1.61 -29.05
CA PRO A 35 15.41 -1.83 -27.64
C PRO A 35 15.72 -3.29 -27.22
N PRO A 36 16.24 -3.51 -26.02
CA PRO A 36 16.61 -4.84 -25.52
C PRO A 36 15.42 -5.77 -25.27
N PHE A 37 14.19 -5.25 -25.29
CA PHE A 37 12.93 -5.97 -25.19
C PHE A 37 11.80 -5.17 -25.86
N THR A 38 10.70 -5.84 -26.16
CA THR A 38 9.51 -5.22 -26.77
C THR A 38 8.81 -4.28 -25.79
N ILE A 39 8.59 -3.02 -26.23
CA ILE A 39 7.87 -2.01 -25.42
C ILE A 39 6.38 -2.13 -25.64
N GLU A 40 5.81 -3.25 -25.23
CA GLU A 40 4.39 -3.59 -25.28
C GLU A 40 3.92 -4.07 -23.90
N GLU A 41 2.62 -4.23 -23.71
CA GLU A 41 2.09 -4.69 -22.41
C GLU A 41 2.62 -6.09 -22.07
N ASP A 42 2.60 -7.02 -23.03
CA ASP A 42 3.19 -8.35 -22.94
C ASP A 42 4.62 -8.30 -23.49
N SER A 43 5.56 -7.87 -22.63
CA SER A 43 6.97 -7.79 -22.98
C SER A 43 7.65 -9.16 -22.94
N ASP A 44 8.51 -9.43 -23.91
CA ASP A 44 9.41 -10.58 -23.97
C ASP A 44 10.63 -10.46 -23.02
N GLY A 45 10.80 -9.30 -22.37
CA GLY A 45 11.86 -9.04 -21.40
C GLY A 45 11.59 -9.65 -20.03
N GLY A 46 12.49 -10.48 -19.51
CA GLY A 46 12.46 -10.94 -18.12
C GLY A 46 12.68 -9.79 -17.12
N ASP A 47 12.38 -10.07 -15.83
CA ASP A 47 12.43 -9.03 -14.77
C ASP A 47 13.81 -8.36 -14.66
N ASP A 48 14.90 -9.11 -14.73
CA ASP A 48 16.25 -8.57 -14.63
C ASP A 48 16.54 -7.57 -15.75
N LEU A 49 16.14 -7.91 -16.97
CA LEU A 49 16.37 -7.06 -18.15
C LEU A 49 15.53 -5.77 -18.06
N ARG A 50 14.27 -5.89 -17.64
CA ARG A 50 13.37 -4.75 -17.42
C ARG A 50 13.84 -3.86 -16.27
N MET A 51 14.43 -4.43 -15.22
CA MET A 51 15.01 -3.65 -14.12
C MET A 51 16.27 -2.93 -14.57
N LYS A 52 17.14 -3.57 -15.36
CA LYS A 52 18.36 -2.94 -15.92
C LYS A 52 18.01 -1.75 -16.83
N TYR A 53 16.99 -1.89 -17.66
CA TYR A 53 16.52 -0.85 -18.59
C TYR A 53 15.19 -0.25 -18.14
N ARG A 54 15.07 0.07 -16.84
CA ARG A 54 13.82 0.54 -16.23
C ARG A 54 13.22 1.76 -16.93
N TYR A 55 14.04 2.66 -17.46
CA TYR A 55 13.61 3.83 -18.22
C TYR A 55 12.88 3.48 -19.53
N LEU A 56 13.17 2.33 -20.15
CA LEU A 56 12.40 1.80 -21.28
C LEU A 56 11.13 1.10 -20.80
N ASP A 57 11.20 0.34 -19.72
CA ASP A 57 10.06 -0.37 -19.14
C ASP A 57 8.94 0.61 -18.69
N ILE A 58 9.30 1.80 -18.23
CA ILE A 58 8.34 2.87 -17.87
C ILE A 58 7.51 3.34 -19.07
N ARG A 59 7.94 3.11 -20.30
CA ARG A 59 7.15 3.44 -21.50
C ARG A 59 5.94 2.53 -21.67
N ARG A 60 5.92 1.36 -21.03
CA ARG A 60 4.79 0.43 -21.03
C ARG A 60 3.66 0.98 -20.15
N SER A 61 2.39 0.85 -20.64
CA SER A 61 1.22 1.41 -19.93
C SER A 61 1.09 0.87 -18.52
N ASN A 62 1.20 -0.43 -18.31
CA ASN A 62 1.04 -1.06 -16.99
C ASN A 62 2.08 -0.59 -15.95
N VAL A 63 3.26 -0.13 -16.36
CA VAL A 63 4.28 0.45 -15.46
C VAL A 63 4.06 1.94 -15.28
N LYS A 64 3.82 2.66 -16.38
CA LYS A 64 3.55 4.09 -16.41
C LYS A 64 2.32 4.44 -15.57
N ASP A 65 1.24 3.67 -15.68
CA ASP A 65 -0.02 3.91 -14.98
C ASP A 65 0.12 3.84 -13.46
N LYS A 66 1.03 2.99 -12.94
CA LYS A 66 1.37 2.97 -11.51
C LYS A 66 2.01 4.27 -11.04
N LEU A 67 2.87 4.88 -11.86
CA LEU A 67 3.46 6.19 -11.55
C LEU A 67 2.42 7.31 -11.62
N LEU A 68 1.54 7.27 -12.62
CA LEU A 68 0.43 8.22 -12.75
C LEU A 68 -0.57 8.09 -11.60
N LEU A 69 -0.89 6.85 -11.18
CA LEU A 69 -1.73 6.59 -10.02
C LEU A 69 -1.10 7.18 -8.75
N ARG A 70 0.21 6.95 -8.54
CA ARG A 70 0.95 7.54 -7.41
C ARG A 70 0.91 9.06 -7.43
N HIS A 71 1.13 9.68 -8.59
CA HIS A 71 1.03 11.14 -8.74
C HIS A 71 -0.37 11.63 -8.35
N LYS A 72 -1.43 11.00 -8.88
CA LYS A 72 -2.82 11.33 -8.58
C LYS A 72 -3.13 11.18 -7.09
N LEU A 73 -2.62 10.10 -6.45
CA LEU A 73 -2.78 9.85 -5.02
C LEU A 73 -2.14 10.98 -4.20
N LEU A 74 -0.88 11.32 -4.46
CA LEU A 74 -0.17 12.38 -3.73
C LEU A 74 -0.86 13.75 -3.88
N LYS A 75 -1.31 14.08 -5.10
CA LYS A 75 -2.08 15.31 -5.35
C LYS A 75 -3.39 15.32 -4.55
N THR A 76 -4.18 14.25 -4.64
CA THR A 76 -5.46 14.15 -3.94
C THR A 76 -5.30 14.20 -2.42
N THR A 77 -4.21 13.65 -1.90
CA THR A 77 -3.86 13.74 -0.48
C THR A 77 -3.61 15.18 -0.06
N ARG A 78 -2.82 15.94 -0.83
CA ARG A 78 -2.59 17.37 -0.56
C ARG A 78 -3.88 18.16 -0.60
N ASP A 79 -4.71 17.93 -1.63
CA ASP A 79 -6.00 18.61 -1.77
C ASP A 79 -6.89 18.36 -0.54
N PHE A 80 -6.92 17.13 -0.02
CA PHE A 80 -7.71 16.79 1.16
C PHE A 80 -7.21 17.50 2.43
N PHE A 81 -5.92 17.37 2.75
CA PHE A 81 -5.37 17.92 3.98
C PHE A 81 -5.34 19.46 3.96
N ASN A 82 -5.05 20.08 2.82
CA ASN A 82 -5.13 21.54 2.67
C ASN A 82 -6.56 22.07 2.89
N ASN A 83 -7.57 21.36 2.36
CA ASN A 83 -8.99 21.73 2.59
C ASN A 83 -9.47 21.46 4.02
N ALA A 84 -8.74 20.68 4.80
CA ALA A 84 -8.99 20.40 6.22
C ALA A 84 -8.13 21.28 7.15
N ASP A 85 -7.52 22.35 6.61
CA ASP A 85 -6.67 23.33 7.31
C ASP A 85 -5.40 22.73 7.92
N PHE A 86 -4.87 21.64 7.34
CA PHE A 86 -3.54 21.16 7.70
C PHE A 86 -2.47 21.91 6.93
N ILE A 87 -1.33 22.11 7.58
CA ILE A 87 -0.15 22.79 7.03
C ILE A 87 0.88 21.74 6.62
N GLU A 88 1.29 21.72 5.36
CA GLU A 88 2.38 20.87 4.89
C GLU A 88 3.71 21.50 5.31
N VAL A 89 4.52 20.75 6.08
CA VAL A 89 5.86 21.19 6.52
C VAL A 89 6.88 20.13 6.18
N GLU A 90 7.91 20.51 5.41
CA GLU A 90 9.06 19.65 5.15
C GLU A 90 10.01 19.66 6.36
N THR A 91 10.33 18.47 6.84
CA THR A 91 11.27 18.27 7.95
C THR A 91 12.65 17.84 7.43
N PRO A 92 13.73 18.10 8.20
CA PRO A 92 15.07 17.69 7.84
C PRO A 92 15.20 16.17 7.60
N VAL A 93 16.01 15.78 6.61
CA VAL A 93 16.33 14.38 6.28
C VAL A 93 17.66 13.96 6.92
N LEU A 94 18.66 14.85 7.02
CA LEU A 94 19.91 14.58 7.73
C LEU A 94 19.72 14.97 9.20
N ILE A 95 19.46 13.98 10.05
CA ILE A 95 19.11 14.20 11.45
C ILE A 95 20.07 13.46 12.39
N LYS A 96 19.89 13.66 13.68
CA LYS A 96 20.52 12.83 14.71
C LYS A 96 19.74 11.51 14.82
N SER A 97 20.44 10.41 15.05
CA SER A 97 19.80 9.11 15.32
C SER A 97 18.78 9.21 16.45
N THR A 98 17.60 8.64 16.22
CA THR A 98 16.51 8.57 17.19
C THR A 98 16.07 7.11 17.37
N PRO A 99 15.84 6.63 18.60
CA PRO A 99 15.45 5.25 18.85
C PRO A 99 13.95 5.05 18.54
N GLU A 100 13.61 4.76 17.29
CA GLU A 100 12.22 4.54 16.84
C GLU A 100 11.86 3.08 16.53
N GLY A 101 12.70 2.12 16.95
CA GLY A 101 12.40 0.69 16.85
C GLY A 101 13.04 -0.06 15.70
N ALA A 102 13.39 0.60 14.59
CA ALA A 102 14.21 0.05 13.52
C ALA A 102 15.68 0.47 13.67
N ARG A 103 16.57 -0.11 12.87
CA ARG A 103 17.95 0.41 12.73
C ARG A 103 17.96 1.59 11.77
N ASP A 104 18.81 2.58 12.06
CA ASP A 104 18.98 3.75 11.23
C ASP A 104 19.98 3.47 10.09
N PHE A 105 19.69 4.01 8.91
CA PHE A 105 20.74 4.27 7.92
C PHE A 105 21.56 5.47 8.36
N ILE A 106 22.87 5.31 8.42
CA ILE A 106 23.79 6.38 8.85
C ILE A 106 24.56 6.95 7.67
N VAL A 107 24.78 8.26 7.71
CA VAL A 107 25.54 9.02 6.71
C VAL A 107 26.77 9.65 7.38
N PRO A 108 28.00 9.29 7.00
CA PRO A 108 29.19 9.88 7.60
C PRO A 108 29.27 11.38 7.35
N SER A 109 29.61 12.14 8.41
CA SER A 109 29.87 13.58 8.29
C SER A 109 31.29 13.83 7.80
N ARG A 110 31.45 14.44 6.64
CA ARG A 110 32.77 14.84 6.15
C ARG A 110 33.38 16.00 6.94
N MET A 111 32.52 16.88 7.48
CA MET A 111 32.97 18.08 8.22
C MET A 111 33.33 17.76 9.66
N ASN A 112 32.71 16.73 10.27
CA ASN A 112 32.93 16.35 11.66
C ASN A 112 33.42 14.92 11.73
N GLN A 113 34.71 14.71 11.82
CA GLN A 113 35.33 13.40 11.86
C GLN A 113 34.80 12.52 13.00
N GLY A 114 34.40 11.28 12.69
CA GLY A 114 33.84 10.34 13.67
C GLY A 114 32.37 10.59 14.04
N GLN A 115 31.71 11.57 13.39
CA GLN A 115 30.30 11.83 13.57
C GLN A 115 29.47 11.41 12.35
N PHE A 116 28.20 11.09 12.59
CA PHE A 116 27.27 10.61 11.57
C PHE A 116 25.93 11.32 11.68
N TYR A 117 25.30 11.53 10.53
CA TYR A 117 23.87 11.79 10.45
C TYR A 117 23.14 10.46 10.37
N ALA A 118 21.85 10.46 10.71
CA ALA A 118 20.92 9.37 10.43
C ALA A 118 19.87 9.81 9.43
N LEU A 119 19.34 8.87 8.63
CA LEU A 119 18.16 9.11 7.83
C LEU A 119 16.91 8.83 8.68
N PRO A 120 15.83 9.63 8.56
CA PRO A 120 14.68 9.54 9.45
C PRO A 120 13.87 8.25 9.22
N GLN A 121 13.52 7.56 10.29
CA GLN A 121 12.56 6.47 10.28
C GLN A 121 11.11 6.98 10.18
N SER A 122 10.88 8.17 10.74
CA SER A 122 9.69 9.00 10.62
C SER A 122 10.03 10.43 11.04
N PRO A 123 9.20 11.44 10.77
CA PRO A 123 9.42 12.81 11.26
C PRO A 123 8.94 13.03 12.70
N GLN A 124 8.89 11.99 13.54
CA GLN A 124 8.24 11.98 14.85
C GLN A 124 8.66 13.13 15.77
N THR A 125 9.95 13.35 15.94
CA THR A 125 10.47 14.43 16.81
C THR A 125 10.05 15.80 16.28
N PHE A 126 10.15 16.01 14.97
CA PHE A 126 9.86 17.31 14.36
C PHE A 126 8.37 17.63 14.42
N LYS A 127 7.49 16.70 14.11
CA LYS A 127 6.05 16.95 14.18
C LYS A 127 5.57 17.27 15.60
N GLN A 128 6.14 16.62 16.62
CA GLN A 128 5.89 16.97 18.02
C GLN A 128 6.37 18.39 18.34
N LEU A 129 7.55 18.79 17.88
CA LEU A 129 8.06 20.15 18.05
C LEU A 129 7.20 21.19 17.32
N LEU A 130 6.62 20.85 16.17
CA LEU A 130 5.69 21.72 15.46
C LEU A 130 4.40 21.93 16.25
N MET A 131 3.87 20.87 16.91
CA MET A 131 2.71 21.01 17.81
C MET A 131 3.04 21.92 19.00
N VAL A 132 4.20 21.73 19.65
CA VAL A 132 4.69 22.64 20.72
C VAL A 132 4.87 24.06 20.19
N GLY A 133 5.28 24.22 18.94
CA GLY A 133 5.44 25.50 18.26
C GLY A 133 4.12 26.17 17.84
N GLY A 134 2.97 25.53 18.09
CA GLY A 134 1.64 26.10 17.82
C GLY A 134 1.09 25.80 16.42
N LEU A 135 1.64 24.82 15.68
CA LEU A 135 1.01 24.30 14.47
C LEU A 135 0.03 23.19 14.84
N ASP A 136 -1.22 23.54 15.02
CA ASP A 136 -2.24 22.60 15.53
C ASP A 136 -2.60 21.47 14.58
N LYS A 137 -2.33 21.62 13.29
CA LYS A 137 -2.56 20.60 12.27
C LYS A 137 -1.42 20.59 11.26
N TYR A 138 -0.65 19.55 11.30
CA TYR A 138 0.49 19.30 10.40
C TYR A 138 0.27 18.07 9.54
N TYR A 139 0.76 18.07 8.31
CA TYR A 139 0.96 16.87 7.51
C TYR A 139 2.22 16.99 6.65
N GLN A 140 2.71 15.83 6.18
CA GLN A 140 3.81 15.73 5.24
C GLN A 140 3.73 14.43 4.42
N LEU A 141 4.07 14.50 3.14
CA LEU A 141 4.32 13.33 2.30
C LEU A 141 5.82 13.04 2.34
N VAL A 142 6.27 12.29 3.34
CA VAL A 142 7.67 12.19 3.74
C VAL A 142 8.32 10.87 3.35
N LYS A 143 9.57 10.95 2.89
CA LYS A 143 10.44 9.78 2.73
C LYS A 143 10.93 9.32 4.09
N CYS A 144 10.75 8.01 4.35
CA CYS A 144 11.20 7.34 5.55
C CYS A 144 12.13 6.19 5.20
N PHE A 145 13.06 5.90 6.11
CA PHE A 145 14.13 4.94 5.90
C PHE A 145 14.23 4.01 7.12
N ARG A 146 14.23 2.70 6.89
CA ARG A 146 14.35 1.70 7.96
C ARG A 146 15.25 0.57 7.48
N ASP A 147 16.35 0.33 8.20
CA ASP A 147 17.24 -0.79 7.95
C ASP A 147 16.73 -2.04 8.66
N GLU A 148 15.74 -2.67 8.05
CA GLU A 148 15.06 -3.87 8.52
C GLU A 148 15.06 -4.96 7.45
N ASP A 149 14.79 -6.20 7.87
CA ASP A 149 14.62 -7.31 6.93
C ASP A 149 13.48 -7.05 5.95
N LEU A 150 13.77 -7.24 4.67
CA LEU A 150 12.80 -7.04 3.60
C LEU A 150 11.71 -8.11 3.65
N ARG A 151 10.48 -7.68 3.40
CA ARG A 151 9.32 -8.55 3.20
C ARG A 151 8.63 -8.16 1.89
N SER A 152 7.66 -8.95 1.44
CA SER A 152 6.94 -8.70 0.19
C SER A 152 6.31 -7.30 0.10
N ASP A 153 5.93 -6.71 1.23
CA ASP A 153 5.26 -5.42 1.36
C ASP A 153 6.14 -4.33 2.02
N ARG A 154 7.40 -4.64 2.35
CA ARG A 154 8.30 -3.70 3.04
C ARG A 154 9.53 -3.39 2.23
N GLN A 155 9.82 -2.09 2.11
CA GLN A 155 11.01 -1.56 1.47
C GLN A 155 11.83 -0.74 2.48
N PRO A 156 13.18 -0.71 2.36
CA PRO A 156 14.02 0.08 3.26
C PRO A 156 13.79 1.57 3.12
N GLU A 157 13.33 2.02 1.96
CA GLU A 157 12.91 3.38 1.66
C GLU A 157 11.44 3.37 1.21
N PHE A 158 10.60 4.15 1.88
CA PHE A 158 9.18 4.24 1.57
C PHE A 158 8.64 5.65 1.85
N THR A 159 7.41 5.92 1.44
CA THR A 159 6.75 7.20 1.69
C THR A 159 5.63 7.02 2.70
N GLN A 160 5.59 7.87 3.71
CA GLN A 160 4.47 8.01 4.63
C GLN A 160 3.61 9.22 4.23
N ILE A 161 2.31 9.08 4.46
CA ILE A 161 1.40 10.21 4.67
C ILE A 161 1.40 10.40 6.17
N ASP A 162 2.20 11.33 6.64
CA ASP A 162 2.37 11.60 8.07
C ASP A 162 1.57 12.84 8.47
N CYS A 163 0.90 12.80 9.61
CA CYS A 163 0.18 13.94 10.15
C CYS A 163 0.15 13.92 11.67
N GLU A 164 -0.05 15.12 12.24
CA GLU A 164 -0.19 15.34 13.67
C GLU A 164 -1.24 16.42 13.92
N MET A 165 -2.02 16.25 14.98
CA MET A 165 -3.07 17.18 15.40
C MET A 165 -2.99 17.46 16.91
N SER A 166 -3.16 18.72 17.29
CA SER A 166 -3.31 19.14 18.68
C SER A 166 -4.78 19.20 19.09
N PHE A 167 -5.05 19.10 20.38
CA PHE A 167 -6.38 19.29 20.99
C PHE A 167 -7.48 18.38 20.44
N VAL A 168 -7.12 17.15 20.10
CA VAL A 168 -8.01 16.14 19.55
C VAL A 168 -8.05 14.89 20.41
N ASP A 169 -9.15 14.15 20.34
CA ASP A 169 -9.27 12.83 20.93
C ASP A 169 -9.22 11.72 19.87
N ARG A 170 -9.41 10.48 20.32
CA ARG A 170 -9.38 9.31 19.44
C ARG A 170 -10.44 9.37 18.34
N SER A 171 -11.62 9.89 18.62
CA SER A 171 -12.73 9.96 17.66
C SER A 171 -12.41 10.92 16.53
N ASP A 172 -11.75 12.05 16.80
CA ASP A 172 -11.37 13.03 15.78
C ASP A 172 -10.36 12.45 14.79
N VAL A 173 -9.38 11.69 15.31
CA VAL A 173 -8.38 11.01 14.48
C VAL A 173 -9.04 9.97 13.58
N ILE A 174 -9.92 9.10 14.13
CA ILE A 174 -10.64 8.07 13.37
C ILE A 174 -11.50 8.72 12.28
N GLN A 175 -12.23 9.79 12.61
CA GLN A 175 -13.08 10.50 11.66
C GLN A 175 -12.27 11.15 10.55
N THR A 176 -11.17 11.82 10.88
CA THR A 176 -10.30 12.48 9.90
C THR A 176 -9.75 11.48 8.89
N PHE A 177 -9.21 10.36 9.38
CA PHE A 177 -8.64 9.34 8.49
C PHE A 177 -9.72 8.52 7.76
N GLY A 178 -10.87 8.28 8.37
CA GLY A 178 -12.03 7.67 7.71
C GLY A 178 -12.50 8.51 6.52
N ASN A 179 -12.67 9.82 6.73
CA ASN A 179 -13.03 10.77 5.68
C ASN A 179 -11.95 10.85 4.59
N PHE A 180 -10.68 10.84 4.98
CA PHE A 180 -9.56 10.82 4.04
C PHE A 180 -9.57 9.58 3.15
N MET A 181 -9.75 8.39 3.72
CA MET A 181 -9.84 7.15 2.95
C MET A 181 -11.02 7.15 1.98
N SER A 182 -12.21 7.54 2.46
CA SER A 182 -13.39 7.67 1.60
C SER A 182 -13.16 8.65 0.44
N HIS A 183 -12.52 9.79 0.73
CA HIS A 183 -12.16 10.77 -0.30
C HIS A 183 -11.19 10.19 -1.34
N LEU A 184 -10.14 9.48 -0.92
CA LEU A 184 -9.18 8.86 -1.82
C LEU A 184 -9.85 7.84 -2.76
N PHE A 185 -10.62 6.89 -2.20
CA PHE A 185 -11.31 5.88 -2.99
C PHE A 185 -12.27 6.51 -3.99
N LYS A 186 -13.03 7.52 -3.57
CA LYS A 186 -13.95 8.24 -4.45
C LYS A 186 -13.24 8.99 -5.56
N LYS A 187 -12.18 9.73 -5.24
CA LYS A 187 -11.48 10.60 -6.22
C LYS A 187 -10.58 9.83 -7.18
N ILE A 188 -9.97 8.75 -6.72
CA ILE A 188 -8.98 8.00 -7.50
C ILE A 188 -9.62 6.86 -8.27
N LEU A 189 -10.48 6.08 -7.62
CA LEU A 189 -11.08 4.86 -8.16
C LEU A 189 -12.55 5.02 -8.54
N ASN A 190 -13.18 6.14 -8.19
CA ASN A 190 -14.63 6.37 -8.31
C ASN A 190 -15.47 5.34 -7.54
N ILE A 191 -14.93 4.81 -6.45
CA ILE A 191 -15.59 3.85 -5.56
C ILE A 191 -16.07 4.58 -4.31
N ASP A 192 -17.31 4.37 -3.95
CA ASP A 192 -17.85 4.77 -2.65
C ASP A 192 -17.72 3.59 -1.69
N ILE A 193 -16.86 3.75 -0.68
CA ILE A 193 -16.61 2.68 0.32
C ILE A 193 -17.61 2.70 1.47
N GLY A 194 -18.53 3.68 1.50
CA GLY A 194 -19.49 3.84 2.58
C GLY A 194 -18.84 4.20 3.92
N GLU A 195 -19.54 3.89 5.00
CA GLU A 195 -19.04 4.07 6.36
C GLU A 195 -18.02 2.96 6.72
N ILE A 196 -16.88 3.35 7.26
CA ILE A 196 -15.85 2.41 7.71
C ILE A 196 -16.25 1.90 9.11
N PRO A 197 -16.50 0.59 9.28
CA PRO A 197 -16.94 0.05 10.56
C PRO A 197 -15.83 0.11 11.62
N ILE A 198 -16.23 0.42 12.85
CA ILE A 198 -15.34 0.40 14.02
C ILE A 198 -15.58 -0.91 14.77
N MET A 199 -14.52 -1.67 14.98
CA MET A 199 -14.56 -2.94 15.71
C MET A 199 -13.63 -2.86 16.94
N LYS A 200 -14.09 -3.39 18.07
CA LYS A 200 -13.22 -3.53 19.25
C LYS A 200 -12.20 -4.62 19.02
N TYR A 201 -11.02 -4.46 19.61
CA TYR A 201 -9.95 -5.46 19.52
C TYR A 201 -10.39 -6.86 19.97
N ASP A 202 -11.06 -6.93 21.12
CA ASP A 202 -11.52 -8.21 21.68
C ASP A 202 -12.52 -8.91 20.76
N ASP A 203 -13.41 -8.14 20.11
CA ASP A 203 -14.37 -8.67 19.15
C ASP A 203 -13.67 -9.17 17.87
N ALA A 204 -12.68 -8.44 17.39
CA ALA A 204 -11.88 -8.85 16.25
C ALA A 204 -11.12 -10.16 16.52
N MET A 205 -10.45 -10.25 17.68
CA MET A 205 -9.74 -11.47 18.10
C MET A 205 -10.69 -12.64 18.33
N LYS A 206 -11.84 -12.40 18.96
CA LYS A 206 -12.82 -13.44 19.25
C LYS A 206 -13.48 -14.00 18.00
N MET A 207 -13.86 -13.11 17.05
CA MET A 207 -14.61 -13.52 15.86
C MET A 207 -13.71 -13.94 14.69
N TYR A 208 -12.49 -13.45 14.61
CA TYR A 208 -11.62 -13.64 13.43
C TYR A 208 -10.21 -14.12 13.77
N GLY A 209 -9.80 -14.11 15.05
CA GLY A 209 -8.44 -14.49 15.45
C GLY A 209 -7.35 -13.53 14.94
N SER A 210 -7.73 -12.33 14.54
CA SER A 210 -6.83 -11.33 13.95
C SER A 210 -7.24 -9.91 14.32
N ASP A 211 -6.28 -9.04 14.56
CA ASP A 211 -6.47 -7.59 14.74
C ASP A 211 -6.75 -6.84 13.43
N LYS A 212 -6.66 -7.54 12.28
CA LYS A 212 -6.92 -7.00 10.93
C LYS A 212 -7.80 -7.97 10.14
N PRO A 213 -9.06 -8.16 10.57
CA PRO A 213 -9.94 -9.11 9.91
C PRO A 213 -10.30 -8.67 8.49
N ASP A 214 -10.36 -9.64 7.57
CA ASP A 214 -10.93 -9.42 6.25
C ASP A 214 -12.44 -9.60 6.31
N LEU A 215 -13.18 -8.49 6.21
CA LEU A 215 -14.64 -8.47 6.32
C LEU A 215 -15.38 -8.70 4.98
N ARG A 216 -14.64 -9.02 3.90
CA ARG A 216 -15.25 -9.26 2.57
C ARG A 216 -15.99 -10.60 2.48
N PHE A 217 -15.79 -11.48 3.44
CA PHE A 217 -16.45 -12.77 3.56
C PHE A 217 -16.83 -13.05 5.01
N ASP A 218 -17.92 -13.78 5.23
CA ASP A 218 -18.50 -14.03 6.55
C ASP A 218 -18.09 -15.44 7.07
N MET A 219 -16.85 -15.57 7.51
CA MET A 219 -16.34 -16.79 8.16
C MET A 219 -15.85 -16.45 9.57
N LYS A 220 -16.78 -16.37 10.52
CA LYS A 220 -16.48 -16.06 11.92
C LYS A 220 -16.15 -17.32 12.70
N ILE A 221 -15.27 -17.16 13.68
CA ILE A 221 -15.04 -18.15 14.74
C ILE A 221 -16.25 -18.13 15.66
N CYS A 222 -16.86 -19.29 15.90
CA CYS A 222 -17.99 -19.48 16.79
C CYS A 222 -17.59 -20.34 17.97
N ASP A 223 -17.94 -19.93 19.18
CA ASP A 223 -17.80 -20.78 20.38
C ASP A 223 -18.96 -21.79 20.42
N ILE A 224 -18.61 -23.06 20.32
CA ILE A 224 -19.55 -24.19 20.35
C ILE A 224 -19.43 -25.02 21.62
N SER A 225 -18.72 -24.54 22.64
CA SER A 225 -18.48 -25.25 23.90
C SER A 225 -19.76 -25.75 24.54
N SER A 226 -20.80 -24.90 24.59
CA SER A 226 -22.11 -25.24 25.18
C SER A 226 -22.83 -26.40 24.47
N VAL A 227 -22.53 -26.65 23.20
CA VAL A 227 -23.18 -27.71 22.40
C VAL A 227 -22.37 -29.00 22.41
N THR A 228 -21.04 -28.92 22.60
CA THR A 228 -20.10 -30.03 22.41
C THR A 228 -19.56 -30.60 23.71
N GLN A 229 -19.38 -29.80 24.76
CA GLN A 229 -18.88 -30.25 26.06
C GLN A 229 -19.93 -31.05 26.80
N GLY A 230 -19.48 -32.00 27.65
CA GLY A 230 -20.35 -32.89 28.42
C GLY A 230 -21.03 -33.98 27.60
N LYS A 231 -20.55 -34.25 26.39
CA LYS A 231 -21.08 -35.29 25.49
C LYS A 231 -20.26 -36.57 25.45
N GLY A 232 -19.23 -36.69 26.29
CA GLY A 232 -18.39 -37.89 26.41
C GLY A 232 -17.20 -37.93 25.44
N PHE A 233 -16.94 -36.85 24.70
CA PHE A 233 -15.71 -36.74 23.91
C PHE A 233 -14.65 -35.97 24.71
N LYS A 234 -13.75 -36.72 25.34
CA LYS A 234 -12.80 -36.20 26.31
C LYS A 234 -12.03 -34.95 25.85
N VAL A 235 -11.64 -34.89 24.60
CA VAL A 235 -10.89 -33.74 24.06
C VAL A 235 -11.71 -32.44 24.15
N PHE A 236 -13.02 -32.53 23.94
CA PHE A 236 -13.91 -31.35 24.06
C PHE A 236 -14.33 -31.10 25.50
N ASP A 237 -14.53 -32.19 26.27
CA ASP A 237 -14.97 -32.10 27.66
C ASP A 237 -13.90 -31.51 28.59
N ASP A 238 -12.61 -31.78 28.30
CA ASP A 238 -11.45 -31.28 29.07
C ASP A 238 -10.95 -29.89 28.55
N ALA A 239 -11.49 -29.38 27.43
CA ALA A 239 -11.07 -28.10 26.85
C ALA A 239 -11.70 -26.90 27.56
N GLU A 240 -10.95 -25.82 27.74
CA GLU A 240 -11.47 -24.55 28.27
C GLU A 240 -12.55 -23.96 27.35
N SER A 241 -12.34 -24.06 26.03
CA SER A 241 -13.31 -23.66 25.01
C SER A 241 -13.15 -24.52 23.76
N VAL A 242 -14.27 -24.71 23.04
CA VAL A 242 -14.31 -25.39 21.73
C VAL A 242 -14.77 -24.39 20.70
N LEU A 243 -13.89 -24.07 19.75
CA LEU A 243 -14.15 -23.09 18.71
C LEU A 243 -14.28 -23.77 17.35
N ALA A 244 -15.17 -23.25 16.51
CA ALA A 244 -15.42 -23.76 15.16
C ALA A 244 -15.51 -22.62 14.15
N ILE A 245 -15.17 -22.92 12.89
CA ILE A 245 -15.40 -22.07 11.73
C ILE A 245 -16.30 -22.83 10.76
N SER A 246 -17.41 -22.22 10.37
CA SER A 246 -18.26 -22.76 9.31
C SER A 246 -17.78 -22.25 7.95
N VAL A 247 -17.51 -23.17 7.04
CA VAL A 247 -17.05 -22.84 5.69
C VAL A 247 -18.11 -23.30 4.67
N PRO A 248 -19.00 -22.39 4.23
CA PRO A 248 -20.06 -22.73 3.30
C PRO A 248 -19.51 -23.26 1.97
N GLY A 249 -20.19 -24.28 1.40
CA GLY A 249 -19.86 -24.85 0.09
C GLY A 249 -18.67 -25.83 0.08
N CYS A 250 -18.02 -26.08 1.23
CA CYS A 250 -16.84 -26.95 1.30
C CYS A 250 -17.11 -28.38 1.82
N SER A 251 -18.37 -28.82 1.81
CA SER A 251 -18.75 -30.16 2.26
C SER A 251 -18.09 -31.31 1.47
N ASN A 252 -17.66 -31.03 0.23
CA ASN A 252 -16.98 -31.99 -0.65
C ASN A 252 -15.46 -32.02 -0.49
N TYR A 253 -14.88 -31.19 0.40
CA TYR A 253 -13.46 -31.16 0.63
C TYR A 253 -13.02 -32.45 1.32
N SER A 254 -11.97 -33.06 0.80
CA SER A 254 -11.31 -34.19 1.45
C SER A 254 -10.50 -33.72 2.68
N ARG A 255 -10.18 -34.63 3.57
CA ARG A 255 -9.29 -34.34 4.70
C ARG A 255 -7.96 -33.72 4.25
N LYS A 256 -7.43 -34.18 3.10
CA LYS A 256 -6.19 -33.62 2.52
C LYS A 256 -6.34 -32.16 2.11
N ASP A 257 -7.48 -31.79 1.57
CA ASP A 257 -7.77 -30.39 1.18
C ASP A 257 -7.88 -29.49 2.42
N ILE A 258 -8.55 -30.00 3.47
CA ILE A 258 -8.68 -29.26 4.76
C ILE A 258 -7.32 -29.10 5.43
N ASP A 259 -6.50 -30.16 5.47
CA ASP A 259 -5.15 -30.12 6.03
C ASP A 259 -4.25 -29.13 5.25
N ALA A 260 -4.35 -29.08 3.93
CA ALA A 260 -3.59 -28.15 3.09
C ALA A 260 -3.95 -26.68 3.40
N VAL A 261 -5.23 -26.36 3.54
CA VAL A 261 -5.70 -25.00 3.89
C VAL A 261 -5.26 -24.64 5.32
N SER A 262 -5.42 -25.53 6.27
CA SER A 262 -5.03 -25.32 7.68
C SER A 262 -3.53 -25.10 7.82
N TYR A 263 -2.71 -25.87 7.07
CA TYR A 263 -1.25 -25.76 7.11
C TYR A 263 -0.74 -24.43 6.53
N THR A 264 -1.33 -23.96 5.43
CA THR A 264 -0.95 -22.66 4.84
C THR A 264 -1.29 -21.49 5.75
N HIS A 265 -2.39 -21.56 6.47
CA HIS A 265 -2.80 -20.51 7.42
C HIS A 265 -1.93 -20.51 8.70
N LEU A 266 -1.61 -21.66 9.26
CA LEU A 266 -0.75 -21.78 10.44
C LEU A 266 0.66 -21.25 10.15
N ARG A 267 1.28 -21.58 9.02
CA ARG A 267 2.60 -21.06 8.66
C ARG A 267 2.66 -19.55 8.46
N ALA A 268 1.61 -18.95 7.97
CA ALA A 268 1.55 -17.49 7.81
C ALA A 268 1.58 -16.76 9.18
N HIS A 269 1.17 -17.43 10.26
CA HIS A 269 1.23 -16.89 11.63
C HIS A 269 2.51 -17.25 12.40
N GLU A 270 3.15 -18.39 12.11
CA GLU A 270 4.38 -18.83 12.79
C GLU A 270 5.63 -18.02 12.42
N THR A 271 5.65 -17.33 11.28
CA THR A 271 6.74 -16.41 10.89
C THR A 271 6.75 -15.08 11.66
N LYS A 272 5.89 -14.92 12.66
CA LYS A 272 5.81 -13.73 13.53
C LYS A 272 6.38 -13.94 14.95
N LYS A 273 7.22 -14.96 15.15
CA LYS A 273 8.00 -15.06 16.39
C LYS A 273 9.42 -14.57 16.19
#